data_2a9459d15dd1f9d5326709dc493aac05
#
_entry.id   2a9459d15dd1f9d5326709dc493aac05
#
_cell.length_a   1.000
_cell.length_b   1.000
_cell.length_c   1.000
_cell.angle_alpha   90.00
_cell.angle_beta   90.00
_cell.angle_gamma   90.00
#
_symmetry.space_group_name_H-M   'P 1'
#
loop_
_entity.id
_entity.type
_entity.pdbx_description
1 polymer ?
#
loop_
_entity_poly.entity_id
_entity_poly.type
_entity_poly.pdbx_seq_one_letter_code
_entity_poly.pdbx_strand_id
1 'polypeptide(L)'
;MKIKNLLFTAMASIAFITGAYAQNVNIPDANFKAALVNNSSINNNMDTEIQVSEASVFNGAINVSQLNIADLTGIEAFVALDSLDCSRNQIAGLDVSSNLALTYLDCSYNLGVDAYQNEYFIYYYYMDNLDVSANIALTILKCNNNGLLSLNTTGLTGLTYLDCRNNGRLNFSSSPGEAPGYYVISTPIFDFASNVALAYLNCSSNGLSSLDVSENAALTYLDCSNYSSTNGEGDFIGGGTLSSLDFSSNVTLVYLNCSNNFSSSLNVSGNVALTSLYCSSNGLSSLDVSSNLALTYLDCSYNQIDSLDVSANNALTDLNCSFNQLTSLDLNQNTALTDLNCSFNQLTSLDLSQNTALTGLWCPFNELTSLNVKNGNNINMLYFFAVQNPISCVEVDDVQWSIDNWYDDTYSSIPPNASFSLNCSGAGISDINSNAPIFYPNPTTGTIYLSEPANITLTDLSGNLLLEEKNTNQLDISALPAGMYFLSFGENNQHTFKVIKE
;
A
#
# COMPACT_ATOMS: atom_id res chain seq x y z
N MET A 1 -95.58 59.35 -16.09
CA MET A 1 -94.52 59.30 -15.04
C MET A 1 -93.91 57.90 -15.07
N LYS A 2 -92.68 57.83 -15.49
CA LYS A 2 -92.03 56.56 -15.92
C LYS A 2 -91.48 55.81 -14.70
N ILE A 3 -91.85 54.55 -14.54
CA ILE A 3 -91.24 53.57 -13.59
C ILE A 3 -90.14 52.84 -14.36
N LYS A 4 -88.92 52.98 -13.88
CA LYS A 4 -87.76 52.22 -14.43
C LYS A 4 -87.66 50.89 -13.73
N ASN A 5 -87.72 49.83 -14.54
CA ASN A 5 -87.39 48.46 -14.13
C ASN A 5 -85.92 48.34 -13.83
N LEU A 6 -85.63 47.84 -12.64
CA LEU A 6 -84.27 47.41 -12.26
C LEU A 6 -84.18 45.91 -12.43
N LEU A 7 -83.47 45.47 -13.50
CA LEU A 7 -83.10 44.06 -13.67
C LEU A 7 -81.86 43.78 -12.82
N PHE A 8 -82.02 42.95 -11.82
CA PHE A 8 -80.90 42.34 -11.13
C PHE A 8 -80.42 41.12 -11.94
N THR A 9 -79.29 41.28 -12.61
CA THR A 9 -78.54 40.14 -13.20
C THR A 9 -77.69 39.51 -12.11
N ALA A 10 -78.07 38.34 -11.65
CA ALA A 10 -77.23 37.47 -10.79
C ALA A 10 -76.16 36.82 -11.69
N MET A 11 -74.95 37.33 -11.65
CA MET A 11 -73.78 36.57 -12.18
C MET A 11 -73.48 35.45 -11.20
N ALA A 12 -73.84 34.23 -11.57
CA ALA A 12 -73.27 33.00 -10.95
C ALA A 12 -71.81 32.87 -11.34
N SER A 13 -70.91 33.22 -10.40
CA SER A 13 -69.49 32.91 -10.51
C SER A 13 -69.34 31.38 -10.40
N ILE A 14 -69.23 30.70 -11.55
CA ILE A 14 -68.74 29.30 -11.56
C ILE A 14 -67.25 29.38 -11.25
N ALA A 15 -66.89 29.15 -10.00
CA ALA A 15 -65.51 28.85 -9.63
C ALA A 15 -65.15 27.50 -10.28
N PHE A 16 -64.43 27.57 -11.35
CA PHE A 16 -63.70 26.34 -11.77
C PHE A 16 -62.68 26.04 -10.69
N ILE A 17 -63.03 25.10 -9.84
CA ILE A 17 -62.01 24.38 -9.06
C ILE A 17 -61.28 23.51 -10.07
N THR A 18 -60.27 24.09 -10.74
CA THR A 18 -59.25 23.27 -11.34
C THR A 18 -58.57 22.59 -10.18
N GLY A 19 -58.94 21.36 -9.92
CA GLY A 19 -58.13 20.53 -9.04
C GLY A 19 -56.71 20.57 -9.58
N ALA A 20 -55.82 21.20 -8.89
CA ALA A 20 -54.43 21.07 -9.19
C ALA A 20 -54.10 19.60 -8.94
N TYR A 21 -54.17 18.76 -9.97
CA TYR A 21 -53.57 17.46 -9.90
C TYR A 21 -52.12 17.71 -9.62
N ALA A 22 -51.63 17.17 -8.49
CA ALA A 22 -50.22 17.22 -8.19
C ALA A 22 -49.51 16.60 -9.39
N GLN A 23 -48.59 17.37 -10.00
CA GLN A 23 -47.84 16.86 -11.12
C GLN A 23 -46.87 15.79 -10.60
N ASN A 24 -46.99 14.59 -11.14
CA ASN A 24 -46.11 13.50 -10.76
C ASN A 24 -44.74 13.69 -11.39
N VAL A 25 -43.71 13.32 -10.68
CA VAL A 25 -42.35 13.22 -11.21
C VAL A 25 -42.31 12.05 -12.18
N ASN A 26 -41.70 12.25 -13.34
CA ASN A 26 -41.49 11.18 -14.32
C ASN A 26 -40.30 10.32 -13.84
N ILE A 27 -40.53 9.10 -13.38
CA ILE A 27 -39.51 8.16 -12.91
C ILE A 27 -39.66 6.86 -13.70
N PRO A 28 -38.93 6.71 -14.80
CA PRO A 28 -39.09 5.55 -15.71
C PRO A 28 -38.50 4.26 -15.14
N ASP A 29 -37.39 4.34 -14.34
CA ASP A 29 -36.78 3.16 -13.72
C ASP A 29 -37.65 2.65 -12.57
N ALA A 30 -38.10 1.41 -12.69
CA ALA A 30 -39.03 0.81 -11.74
C ALA A 30 -38.41 0.59 -10.34
N ASN A 31 -37.11 0.29 -10.28
CA ASN A 31 -36.40 0.09 -9.01
C ASN A 31 -36.18 1.43 -8.31
N PHE A 32 -35.81 2.46 -9.07
CA PHE A 32 -35.68 3.81 -8.52
C PHE A 32 -37.04 4.32 -8.02
N LYS A 33 -38.08 4.20 -8.82
CA LYS A 33 -39.44 4.56 -8.42
C LYS A 33 -39.87 3.84 -7.13
N ALA A 34 -39.66 2.53 -7.08
CA ALA A 34 -40.04 1.72 -5.92
C ALA A 34 -39.30 2.15 -4.65
N ALA A 35 -38.00 2.48 -4.76
CA ALA A 35 -37.21 2.97 -3.63
C ALA A 35 -37.76 4.31 -3.08
N LEU A 36 -38.13 5.24 -3.95
CA LEU A 36 -38.66 6.53 -3.55
C LEU A 36 -40.08 6.41 -2.97
N VAL A 37 -40.97 5.64 -3.62
CA VAL A 37 -42.37 5.42 -3.15
C VAL A 37 -42.41 4.73 -1.79
N ASN A 38 -41.48 3.81 -1.52
CA ASN A 38 -41.40 3.12 -0.22
C ASN A 38 -40.76 3.99 0.88
N ASN A 39 -40.25 5.14 0.57
CA ASN A 39 -39.70 6.07 1.56
C ASN A 39 -40.77 7.05 2.04
N SER A 40 -41.34 6.80 3.23
CA SER A 40 -42.38 7.63 3.81
C SER A 40 -41.96 9.07 4.13
N SER A 41 -40.70 9.38 4.15
CA SER A 41 -40.19 10.76 4.28
C SER A 41 -40.28 11.53 2.97
N ILE A 42 -40.36 10.83 1.83
CA ILE A 42 -40.51 11.40 0.49
C ILE A 42 -41.99 11.31 0.10
N ASN A 43 -42.53 10.12 0.02
CA ASN A 43 -43.92 9.82 -0.33
C ASN A 43 -44.83 10.04 0.90
N ASN A 44 -45.18 11.28 1.15
CA ASN A 44 -45.91 11.68 2.37
C ASN A 44 -47.37 11.27 2.35
N ASN A 45 -47.96 11.15 1.15
CA ASN A 45 -49.36 10.76 0.96
C ASN A 45 -49.58 9.24 0.83
N MET A 46 -48.45 8.48 0.77
CA MET A 46 -48.42 7.03 0.68
C MET A 46 -49.15 6.47 -0.56
N ASP A 47 -49.17 7.21 -1.68
CA ASP A 47 -49.70 6.69 -2.93
C ASP A 47 -48.64 5.93 -3.75
N THR A 48 -48.87 5.68 -5.04
CA THR A 48 -47.93 4.93 -5.92
C THR A 48 -47.04 5.82 -6.77
N GLU A 49 -47.07 7.14 -6.54
CA GLU A 49 -46.39 8.13 -7.30
C GLU A 49 -45.60 9.08 -6.39
N ILE A 50 -44.63 9.76 -6.95
CA ILE A 50 -43.97 10.88 -6.26
C ILE A 50 -44.41 12.17 -6.96
N GLN A 51 -44.98 13.08 -6.19
CA GLN A 51 -45.40 14.38 -6.71
C GLN A 51 -44.22 15.39 -6.69
N VAL A 52 -44.21 16.31 -7.64
CA VAL A 52 -43.22 17.38 -7.68
C VAL A 52 -43.23 18.18 -6.38
N SER A 53 -44.39 18.34 -5.73
CA SER A 53 -44.48 19.02 -4.45
C SER A 53 -43.85 18.28 -3.29
N GLU A 54 -43.75 16.95 -3.35
CA GLU A 54 -43.02 16.13 -2.38
C GLU A 54 -41.52 16.16 -2.66
N ALA A 55 -41.14 15.92 -3.90
CA ALA A 55 -39.74 15.92 -4.32
C ALA A 55 -39.04 17.25 -4.06
N SER A 56 -39.68 18.38 -4.42
CA SER A 56 -39.04 19.70 -4.38
C SER A 56 -38.71 20.22 -3.00
N VAL A 57 -39.39 19.71 -1.96
CA VAL A 57 -39.17 20.12 -0.56
C VAL A 57 -38.35 19.13 0.25
N PHE A 58 -38.08 17.94 -0.32
CA PHE A 58 -37.27 16.94 0.35
C PHE A 58 -35.80 17.37 0.41
N ASN A 59 -35.31 17.60 1.62
CA ASN A 59 -33.97 18.09 1.91
C ASN A 59 -33.08 17.08 2.68
N GLY A 60 -33.48 15.81 2.65
CA GLY A 60 -32.74 14.72 3.31
C GLY A 60 -31.76 14.00 2.40
N ALA A 61 -31.47 12.75 2.77
CA ALA A 61 -30.62 11.85 2.02
C ALA A 61 -31.45 10.84 1.22
N ILE A 62 -31.10 10.63 -0.03
CA ILE A 62 -31.58 9.52 -0.85
C ILE A 62 -30.45 8.50 -0.96
N ASN A 63 -30.68 7.30 -0.44
CA ASN A 63 -29.81 6.15 -0.65
C ASN A 63 -30.55 5.11 -1.47
N VAL A 64 -30.07 4.91 -2.68
CA VAL A 64 -30.59 3.95 -3.66
C VAL A 64 -29.46 3.04 -4.18
N SER A 65 -28.43 2.83 -3.35
CA SER A 65 -27.31 1.97 -3.70
C SER A 65 -27.72 0.49 -3.83
N GLN A 66 -27.08 -0.23 -4.75
CA GLN A 66 -27.26 -1.68 -4.96
C GLN A 66 -28.68 -2.12 -5.30
N LEU A 67 -29.45 -1.31 -6.01
CA LEU A 67 -30.85 -1.60 -6.37
C LEU A 67 -31.04 -1.98 -7.85
N ASN A 68 -29.95 -2.21 -8.61
CA ASN A 68 -29.98 -2.48 -10.05
C ASN A 68 -30.70 -1.38 -10.84
N ILE A 69 -30.49 -0.12 -10.50
CA ILE A 69 -31.05 1.06 -11.16
C ILE A 69 -30.17 1.39 -12.37
N ALA A 70 -30.81 1.61 -13.53
CA ALA A 70 -30.12 2.00 -14.75
C ALA A 70 -30.36 3.48 -15.11
N ASP A 71 -31.39 4.10 -14.58
CA ASP A 71 -31.79 5.47 -14.93
C ASP A 71 -32.31 6.22 -13.69
N LEU A 72 -31.71 7.36 -13.37
CA LEU A 72 -32.12 8.25 -12.27
C LEU A 72 -32.99 9.41 -12.74
N THR A 73 -33.55 9.37 -13.97
CA THR A 73 -34.53 10.37 -14.40
C THR A 73 -35.61 10.56 -13.35
N GLY A 74 -35.88 11.81 -12.98
CA GLY A 74 -36.75 12.20 -11.88
C GLY A 74 -35.98 12.75 -10.69
N ILE A 75 -34.66 12.49 -10.57
CA ILE A 75 -33.85 13.06 -9.50
C ILE A 75 -33.77 14.59 -9.58
N GLU A 76 -33.88 15.18 -10.77
CA GLU A 76 -33.88 16.62 -11.00
C GLU A 76 -35.03 17.37 -10.29
N ALA A 77 -36.09 16.65 -9.91
CA ALA A 77 -37.20 17.23 -9.14
C ALA A 77 -36.86 17.48 -7.67
N PHE A 78 -35.81 16.83 -7.17
CA PHE A 78 -35.36 16.92 -5.77
C PHE A 78 -34.36 18.07 -5.58
N VAL A 79 -34.81 19.28 -5.86
CA VAL A 79 -33.95 20.48 -5.90
C VAL A 79 -33.33 20.87 -4.56
N ALA A 80 -33.91 20.42 -3.44
CA ALA A 80 -33.43 20.64 -2.08
C ALA A 80 -32.64 19.45 -1.50
N LEU A 81 -32.38 18.41 -2.31
CA LEU A 81 -31.69 17.19 -1.87
C LEU A 81 -30.28 17.53 -1.36
N ASP A 82 -29.97 17.09 -0.11
CA ASP A 82 -28.69 17.29 0.52
C ASP A 82 -27.66 16.19 0.19
N SER A 83 -28.11 14.93 0.12
CA SER A 83 -27.23 13.79 -0.03
C SER A 83 -27.81 12.74 -1.00
N LEU A 84 -26.96 12.26 -1.92
CA LEU A 84 -27.31 11.17 -2.85
C LEU A 84 -26.26 10.07 -2.80
N ASP A 85 -26.71 8.86 -2.50
CA ASP A 85 -25.95 7.62 -2.72
C ASP A 85 -26.67 6.76 -3.76
N CYS A 86 -26.15 6.73 -4.97
CA CYS A 86 -26.60 5.90 -6.08
C CYS A 86 -25.53 4.89 -6.53
N SER A 87 -24.60 4.57 -5.63
CA SER A 87 -23.49 3.68 -5.91
C SER A 87 -23.93 2.23 -6.18
N ARG A 88 -23.07 1.47 -6.85
CA ARG A 88 -23.26 0.03 -7.13
C ARG A 88 -24.55 -0.26 -7.90
N ASN A 89 -24.85 0.53 -8.90
CA ASN A 89 -25.96 0.39 -9.82
C ASN A 89 -25.46 0.19 -11.27
N GLN A 90 -26.29 0.46 -12.26
CA GLN A 90 -25.99 0.30 -13.70
C GLN A 90 -26.18 1.63 -14.46
N ILE A 91 -25.92 2.75 -13.79
CA ILE A 91 -26.18 4.10 -14.29
C ILE A 91 -25.10 4.48 -15.32
N ALA A 92 -25.47 4.56 -16.57
CA ALA A 92 -24.56 4.94 -17.66
C ALA A 92 -24.44 6.46 -17.86
N GLY A 93 -25.33 7.25 -17.26
CA GLY A 93 -25.30 8.71 -17.28
C GLY A 93 -26.02 9.27 -16.06
N LEU A 94 -25.48 10.33 -15.49
CA LEU A 94 -26.02 10.98 -14.30
C LEU A 94 -26.05 12.49 -14.51
N ASP A 95 -27.25 13.07 -14.43
CA ASP A 95 -27.46 14.51 -14.42
C ASP A 95 -27.99 14.96 -13.06
N VAL A 96 -27.18 15.64 -12.29
CA VAL A 96 -27.51 16.23 -10.99
C VAL A 96 -27.47 17.77 -11.03
N SER A 97 -27.46 18.36 -12.23
CA SER A 97 -27.33 19.81 -12.40
C SER A 97 -28.45 20.63 -11.76
N SER A 98 -29.62 20.02 -11.49
CA SER A 98 -30.73 20.65 -10.79
C SER A 98 -30.66 20.51 -9.25
N ASN A 99 -29.84 19.60 -8.75
CA ASN A 99 -29.73 19.28 -7.30
C ASN A 99 -28.69 20.18 -6.64
N LEU A 100 -28.94 21.49 -6.65
CA LEU A 100 -27.97 22.53 -6.27
C LEU A 100 -27.61 22.52 -4.77
N ALA A 101 -28.41 21.85 -3.94
CA ALA A 101 -28.18 21.73 -2.49
C ALA A 101 -27.31 20.54 -2.11
N LEU A 102 -26.90 19.68 -3.06
CA LEU A 102 -26.09 18.51 -2.78
C LEU A 102 -24.77 18.90 -2.13
N THR A 103 -24.54 18.33 -0.93
CA THR A 103 -23.27 18.39 -0.20
C THR A 103 -22.47 17.08 -0.31
N TYR A 104 -23.15 15.96 -0.53
CA TYR A 104 -22.59 14.62 -0.68
C TYR A 104 -23.14 13.94 -1.92
N LEU A 105 -22.25 13.38 -2.75
CA LEU A 105 -22.60 12.51 -3.87
C LEU A 105 -21.69 11.28 -3.89
N ASP A 106 -22.32 10.09 -3.82
CA ASP A 106 -21.68 8.82 -4.11
C ASP A 106 -22.36 8.17 -5.32
N CYS A 107 -21.70 8.20 -6.45
CA CYS A 107 -22.13 7.53 -7.68
C CYS A 107 -21.11 6.46 -8.11
N SER A 108 -20.33 5.94 -7.18
CA SER A 108 -19.27 4.96 -7.45
C SER A 108 -19.82 3.60 -7.90
N TYR A 109 -18.98 2.81 -8.58
CA TYR A 109 -19.30 1.44 -8.99
C TYR A 109 -20.56 1.34 -9.88
N ASN A 110 -20.71 2.22 -10.86
CA ASN A 110 -21.75 2.13 -11.88
C ASN A 110 -21.23 1.51 -13.18
N LEU A 111 -20.34 0.53 -13.05
CA LEU A 111 -19.88 -0.32 -14.14
C LEU A 111 -20.90 -1.41 -14.42
N GLY A 112 -21.58 -1.34 -15.56
CA GLY A 112 -22.42 -2.42 -16.04
C GLY A 112 -21.57 -3.52 -16.66
N VAL A 113 -21.66 -4.74 -16.14
CA VAL A 113 -21.12 -5.93 -16.77
C VAL A 113 -22.26 -6.57 -17.54
N ASP A 114 -22.23 -6.52 -18.87
CA ASP A 114 -23.15 -7.33 -19.67
C ASP A 114 -22.59 -8.77 -19.72
N ALA A 115 -23.08 -9.60 -18.81
CA ALA A 115 -22.76 -11.01 -18.72
C ALA A 115 -23.54 -11.80 -19.77
N TYR A 116 -23.34 -11.52 -21.07
CA TYR A 116 -23.92 -12.35 -22.14
C TYR A 116 -22.87 -12.87 -23.11
N GLN A 117 -22.54 -14.14 -22.85
CA GLN A 117 -22.36 -15.23 -23.81
C GLN A 117 -21.51 -14.94 -25.05
N ASN A 118 -20.28 -15.15 -24.90
CA ASN A 118 -19.32 -15.91 -25.72
C ASN A 118 -17.93 -15.46 -25.29
N GLU A 119 -17.19 -16.34 -24.84
CA GLU A 119 -15.84 -16.46 -24.27
C GLU A 119 -14.77 -15.35 -24.56
N TYR A 120 -15.09 -14.22 -25.24
CA TYR A 120 -14.05 -13.30 -25.71
C TYR A 120 -14.35 -11.79 -25.67
N PHE A 121 -15.55 -11.33 -25.32
CA PHE A 121 -15.83 -9.87 -25.23
C PHE A 121 -16.73 -9.55 -24.05
N ILE A 122 -16.17 -8.89 -23.02
CA ILE A 122 -16.92 -8.30 -21.94
C ILE A 122 -17.20 -6.84 -22.35
N TYR A 123 -18.43 -6.54 -22.71
CA TYR A 123 -18.85 -5.15 -22.91
C TYR A 123 -19.18 -4.53 -21.57
N TYR A 124 -18.45 -3.47 -21.20
CA TYR A 124 -18.75 -2.67 -20.03
C TYR A 124 -19.59 -1.47 -20.47
N TYR A 125 -20.69 -1.21 -19.78
CA TYR A 125 -21.34 0.08 -19.84
C TYR A 125 -20.59 1.01 -18.90
N TYR A 126 -20.17 2.17 -19.43
CA TYR A 126 -19.38 3.14 -18.67
C TYR A 126 -20.20 4.41 -18.49
N MET A 127 -20.07 5.05 -17.35
CA MET A 127 -20.43 6.45 -17.19
C MET A 127 -19.30 7.29 -17.80
N ASP A 128 -19.43 7.65 -19.09
CA ASP A 128 -18.34 8.30 -19.83
C ASP A 128 -17.92 9.66 -19.24
N ASN A 129 -18.90 10.42 -18.76
CA ASN A 129 -18.70 11.78 -18.30
C ASN A 129 -19.55 12.05 -17.06
N LEU A 130 -18.97 12.80 -16.13
CA LEU A 130 -19.68 13.33 -14.97
C LEU A 130 -19.42 14.83 -14.86
N ASP A 131 -20.49 15.63 -14.94
CA ASP A 131 -20.42 17.07 -14.72
C ASP A 131 -21.17 17.43 -13.44
N VAL A 132 -20.44 17.91 -12.46
CA VAL A 132 -20.95 18.37 -11.16
C VAL A 132 -20.64 19.85 -10.93
N SER A 133 -20.24 20.59 -11.97
CA SER A 133 -19.86 22.02 -11.86
C SER A 133 -21.00 22.91 -11.36
N ALA A 134 -22.25 22.50 -11.53
CA ALA A 134 -23.42 23.20 -10.97
C ALA A 134 -23.59 22.99 -9.47
N ASN A 135 -23.06 21.89 -8.92
CA ASN A 135 -23.29 21.48 -7.54
C ASN A 135 -22.26 22.12 -6.58
N ILE A 136 -22.22 23.44 -6.54
CA ILE A 136 -21.19 24.22 -5.82
C ILE A 136 -21.19 24.02 -4.29
N ALA A 137 -22.23 23.39 -3.75
CA ALA A 137 -22.31 23.02 -2.32
C ALA A 137 -21.62 21.68 -2.02
N LEU A 138 -21.17 20.90 -3.03
CA LEU A 138 -20.53 19.62 -2.81
C LEU A 138 -19.24 19.78 -2.00
N THR A 139 -19.18 18.96 -0.94
CA THR A 139 -17.98 18.81 -0.09
C THR A 139 -17.37 17.43 -0.23
N ILE A 140 -18.15 16.42 -0.57
CA ILE A 140 -17.72 15.03 -0.74
C ILE A 140 -18.25 14.51 -2.07
N LEU A 141 -17.33 14.03 -2.92
CA LEU A 141 -17.64 13.36 -4.18
C LEU A 141 -16.92 12.01 -4.27
N LYS A 142 -17.69 10.96 -4.46
CA LYS A 142 -17.18 9.62 -4.80
C LYS A 142 -17.74 9.19 -6.15
N CYS A 143 -16.86 9.07 -7.12
CA CYS A 143 -17.19 8.69 -8.50
C CYS A 143 -16.23 7.61 -9.04
N ASN A 144 -15.62 6.86 -8.12
CA ASN A 144 -14.66 5.82 -8.47
C ASN A 144 -15.33 4.60 -9.13
N ASN A 145 -14.57 3.85 -9.92
CA ASN A 145 -15.05 2.63 -10.60
C ASN A 145 -16.25 2.86 -11.54
N ASN A 146 -16.18 3.85 -12.40
CA ASN A 146 -17.23 4.16 -13.38
C ASN A 146 -16.74 4.11 -14.84
N GLY A 147 -15.41 4.12 -15.07
CA GLY A 147 -14.82 4.22 -16.40
C GLY A 147 -15.00 5.61 -17.03
N LEU A 148 -14.96 6.67 -16.21
CA LEU A 148 -15.07 8.07 -16.65
C LEU A 148 -13.93 8.42 -17.60
N LEU A 149 -14.27 9.11 -18.69
CA LEU A 149 -13.30 9.77 -19.56
C LEU A 149 -13.09 11.23 -19.19
N SER A 150 -14.10 11.85 -18.58
CA SER A 150 -14.00 13.21 -18.06
C SER A 150 -14.78 13.38 -16.77
N LEU A 151 -14.26 14.23 -15.91
CA LEU A 151 -14.89 14.68 -14.66
C LEU A 151 -14.76 16.20 -14.60
N ASN A 152 -15.90 16.91 -14.57
CA ASN A 152 -15.93 18.35 -14.43
C ASN A 152 -16.30 18.76 -13.02
N THR A 153 -15.30 19.19 -12.24
CA THR A 153 -15.42 19.71 -10.87
C THR A 153 -15.16 21.22 -10.82
N THR A 154 -15.19 21.90 -11.97
CA THR A 154 -14.89 23.33 -12.05
C THR A 154 -15.81 24.15 -11.13
N GLY A 155 -15.24 25.03 -10.35
CA GLY A 155 -15.98 25.89 -9.43
C GLY A 155 -16.32 25.26 -8.06
N LEU A 156 -16.04 23.97 -7.83
CA LEU A 156 -16.26 23.33 -6.54
C LEU A 156 -15.16 23.69 -5.55
N THR A 157 -15.08 24.96 -5.18
CA THR A 157 -14.04 25.47 -4.24
C THR A 157 -14.19 24.97 -2.82
N GLY A 158 -15.37 24.42 -2.47
CA GLY A 158 -15.67 23.81 -1.16
C GLY A 158 -15.46 22.29 -1.11
N LEU A 159 -15.06 21.65 -2.21
CA LEU A 159 -14.84 20.20 -2.27
C LEU A 159 -13.61 19.83 -1.44
N THR A 160 -13.82 19.03 -0.39
CA THR A 160 -12.76 18.60 0.54
C THR A 160 -12.34 17.15 0.35
N TYR A 161 -13.22 16.31 -0.19
CA TYR A 161 -13.00 14.88 -0.41
C TYR A 161 -13.38 14.50 -1.84
N LEU A 162 -12.43 13.93 -2.57
CA LEU A 162 -12.64 13.40 -3.91
C LEU A 162 -12.01 12.01 -4.05
N ASP A 163 -12.85 11.01 -4.33
CA ASP A 163 -12.42 9.68 -4.76
C ASP A 163 -12.88 9.45 -6.20
N CYS A 164 -11.95 9.59 -7.13
CA CYS A 164 -12.15 9.35 -8.56
C CYS A 164 -11.25 8.23 -9.11
N ARG A 165 -10.77 7.35 -8.22
CA ARG A 165 -9.90 6.24 -8.61
C ARG A 165 -10.58 5.26 -9.55
N ASN A 166 -9.76 4.48 -10.27
CA ASN A 166 -10.19 3.36 -11.09
C ASN A 166 -11.24 3.75 -12.13
N ASN A 167 -10.98 4.84 -12.87
CA ASN A 167 -11.77 5.26 -14.03
C ASN A 167 -11.02 5.06 -15.36
N GLY A 168 -9.73 4.71 -15.33
CA GLY A 168 -9.01 4.28 -16.53
C GLY A 168 -9.66 3.04 -17.14
N ARG A 169 -9.91 3.06 -18.43
CA ARG A 169 -10.51 1.92 -19.13
C ARG A 169 -9.44 0.90 -19.48
N LEU A 170 -9.65 -0.32 -19.04
CA LEU A 170 -8.80 -1.46 -19.35
C LEU A 170 -9.47 -2.31 -20.43
N ASN A 171 -8.71 -2.71 -21.43
CA ASN A 171 -9.11 -3.76 -22.35
C ASN A 171 -8.32 -5.04 -22.03
N PHE A 172 -9.00 -6.17 -22.08
CA PHE A 172 -8.38 -7.47 -21.94
C PHE A 172 -8.08 -8.01 -23.35
N SER A 173 -6.82 -8.25 -23.67
CA SER A 173 -6.44 -8.96 -24.89
C SER A 173 -5.96 -10.36 -24.56
N SER A 174 -6.60 -11.34 -25.16
CA SER A 174 -6.13 -12.72 -25.24
C SER A 174 -5.87 -13.07 -26.70
N SER A 175 -4.82 -12.54 -27.30
CA SER A 175 -4.38 -13.02 -28.60
C SER A 175 -3.90 -14.46 -28.49
N PRO A 176 -4.24 -15.37 -29.39
CA PRO A 176 -3.73 -16.73 -29.37
C PRO A 176 -2.19 -16.72 -29.45
N GLY A 177 -1.52 -17.11 -28.38
CA GLY A 177 -0.07 -17.20 -28.29
C GLY A 177 0.61 -16.05 -27.53
N GLU A 178 -0.14 -15.05 -27.06
CA GLU A 178 0.35 -14.03 -26.14
C GLU A 178 -0.23 -14.26 -24.73
N ALA A 179 0.52 -13.90 -23.70
CA ALA A 179 0.00 -13.92 -22.34
C ALA A 179 -1.18 -12.95 -22.22
N PRO A 180 -2.28 -13.34 -21.54
CA PRO A 180 -3.41 -12.44 -21.36
C PRO A 180 -2.96 -11.18 -20.59
N GLY A 181 -3.19 -10.02 -21.18
CA GLY A 181 -2.78 -8.74 -20.61
C GLY A 181 -3.92 -7.72 -20.62
N TYR A 182 -3.91 -6.83 -19.64
CA TYR A 182 -4.80 -5.66 -19.61
C TYR A 182 -4.07 -4.46 -20.20
N TYR A 183 -4.71 -3.75 -21.14
CA TYR A 183 -4.19 -2.49 -21.66
C TYR A 183 -5.10 -1.34 -21.25
N VAL A 184 -4.52 -0.23 -20.86
CA VAL A 184 -5.27 1.02 -20.71
C VAL A 184 -5.61 1.51 -22.12
N ILE A 185 -6.89 1.48 -22.51
CA ILE A 185 -7.36 1.95 -23.81
C ILE A 185 -7.73 3.43 -23.81
N SER A 186 -7.98 4.00 -22.64
CA SER A 186 -8.32 5.40 -22.48
C SER A 186 -8.02 5.88 -21.08
N THR A 187 -7.33 7.00 -20.97
CA THR A 187 -7.03 7.67 -19.71
C THR A 187 -7.97 8.85 -19.53
N PRO A 188 -8.55 9.06 -18.34
CA PRO A 188 -9.36 10.23 -18.08
C PRO A 188 -8.52 11.51 -18.09
N ILE A 189 -9.21 12.63 -18.36
CA ILE A 189 -8.67 13.97 -18.20
C ILE A 189 -9.31 14.55 -16.94
N PHE A 190 -8.49 14.77 -15.91
CA PHE A 190 -8.93 15.37 -14.66
C PHE A 190 -8.18 16.67 -14.43
N ASP A 191 -8.93 17.71 -14.04
CA ASP A 191 -8.40 19.02 -13.63
C ASP A 191 -8.89 19.34 -12.20
N PHE A 192 -7.95 19.48 -11.28
CA PHE A 192 -8.22 19.72 -9.87
C PHE A 192 -7.92 21.18 -9.44
N ALA A 193 -7.47 22.05 -10.36
CA ALA A 193 -7.01 23.39 -10.03
C ALA A 193 -8.07 24.27 -9.33
N SER A 194 -9.36 24.07 -9.64
CA SER A 194 -10.46 24.79 -8.99
C SER A 194 -10.77 24.30 -7.57
N ASN A 195 -10.30 23.12 -7.19
CA ASN A 195 -10.71 22.46 -5.96
C ASN A 195 -9.72 22.75 -4.81
N VAL A 196 -9.55 24.02 -4.51
CA VAL A 196 -8.51 24.54 -3.59
C VAL A 196 -8.67 24.07 -2.13
N ALA A 197 -9.87 23.60 -1.73
CA ALA A 197 -10.13 23.07 -0.40
C ALA A 197 -9.91 21.56 -0.29
N LEU A 198 -9.46 20.86 -1.36
CA LEU A 198 -9.24 19.41 -1.32
C LEU A 198 -8.23 19.08 -0.21
N ALA A 199 -8.70 18.26 0.73
CA ALA A 199 -7.88 17.66 1.78
C ALA A 199 -7.58 16.18 1.49
N TYR A 200 -8.49 15.48 0.81
CA TYR A 200 -8.37 14.09 0.40
C TYR A 200 -8.58 13.97 -1.11
N LEU A 201 -7.58 13.43 -1.81
CA LEU A 201 -7.66 13.09 -3.24
C LEU A 201 -7.15 11.66 -3.47
N ASN A 202 -8.05 10.81 -3.96
CA ASN A 202 -7.66 9.53 -4.53
C ASN A 202 -7.99 9.51 -6.02
N CYS A 203 -6.97 9.65 -6.84
CA CYS A 203 -7.03 9.57 -8.31
C CYS A 203 -6.24 8.37 -8.85
N SER A 204 -6.00 7.35 -8.01
CA SER A 204 -5.20 6.18 -8.35
C SER A 204 -5.85 5.33 -9.44
N SER A 205 -5.04 4.52 -10.09
CA SER A 205 -5.51 3.52 -11.07
C SER A 205 -6.30 4.11 -12.24
N ASN A 206 -5.87 5.27 -12.73
CA ASN A 206 -6.47 5.95 -13.86
C ASN A 206 -5.57 5.98 -15.10
N GLY A 207 -4.31 5.59 -14.98
CA GLY A 207 -3.33 5.68 -16.07
C GLY A 207 -3.02 7.13 -16.48
N LEU A 208 -3.09 8.07 -15.53
CA LEU A 208 -2.85 9.49 -15.82
C LEU A 208 -1.48 9.72 -16.45
N SER A 209 -1.41 10.56 -17.47
CA SER A 209 -0.16 10.98 -18.11
C SER A 209 0.41 12.28 -17.51
N SER A 210 -0.41 13.02 -16.78
CA SER A 210 -0.04 14.21 -16.02
C SER A 210 -0.94 14.39 -14.83
N LEU A 211 -0.40 14.99 -13.78
CA LEU A 211 -1.13 15.36 -12.57
C LEU A 211 -0.58 16.70 -12.08
N ASP A 212 -1.44 17.70 -11.98
CA ASP A 212 -1.12 18.98 -11.35
C ASP A 212 -2.03 19.18 -10.13
N VAL A 213 -1.42 19.24 -8.96
CA VAL A 213 -2.06 19.50 -7.67
C VAL A 213 -1.46 20.72 -6.97
N SER A 214 -0.75 21.56 -7.71
CA SER A 214 -0.04 22.73 -7.15
C SER A 214 -0.99 23.73 -6.44
N GLU A 215 -2.24 23.84 -6.92
CA GLU A 215 -3.26 24.72 -6.32
C GLU A 215 -3.97 24.08 -5.11
N ASN A 216 -3.78 22.77 -4.88
CA ASN A 216 -4.47 22.04 -3.82
C ASN A 216 -3.62 22.01 -2.53
N ALA A 217 -3.27 23.18 -2.02
CA ALA A 217 -2.38 23.34 -0.86
C ALA A 217 -2.94 22.77 0.47
N ALA A 218 -4.24 22.45 0.52
CA ALA A 218 -4.88 21.85 1.69
C ALA A 218 -4.78 20.32 1.72
N LEU A 219 -4.17 19.67 0.71
CA LEU A 219 -4.07 18.20 0.64
C LEU A 219 -3.30 17.65 1.83
N THR A 220 -3.94 16.72 2.54
CA THR A 220 -3.32 15.89 3.59
C THR A 220 -3.15 14.44 3.15
N TYR A 221 -3.97 13.99 2.21
CA TYR A 221 -3.95 12.65 1.63
C TYR A 221 -3.96 12.73 0.10
N LEU A 222 -2.98 12.11 -0.53
CA LEU A 222 -2.92 11.96 -1.99
C LEU A 222 -2.53 10.52 -2.35
N ASP A 223 -3.40 9.87 -3.12
CA ASP A 223 -3.09 8.62 -3.80
C ASP A 223 -3.24 8.80 -5.31
N CYS A 224 -2.12 8.82 -6.02
CA CYS A 224 -2.02 8.88 -7.48
C CYS A 224 -1.31 7.64 -8.05
N SER A 225 -1.27 6.54 -7.29
CA SER A 225 -0.64 5.29 -7.71
C SER A 225 -1.38 4.64 -8.88
N ASN A 226 -0.71 3.76 -9.58
CA ASN A 226 -1.32 3.01 -10.66
C ASN A 226 -1.33 1.50 -10.40
N TYR A 227 -2.02 0.74 -11.27
CA TYR A 227 -1.95 -0.71 -11.23
C TYR A 227 -0.55 -1.19 -11.59
N SER A 228 -0.03 -2.12 -10.80
CA SER A 228 1.02 -3.01 -11.27
C SER A 228 0.36 -4.25 -11.86
N SER A 229 0.23 -4.35 -13.17
CA SER A 229 -0.04 -5.63 -13.82
C SER A 229 1.25 -6.11 -14.47
N THR A 230 1.61 -7.35 -14.21
CA THR A 230 2.67 -8.03 -14.94
C THR A 230 2.05 -8.91 -16.02
N ASN A 231 2.67 -8.97 -17.21
CA ASN A 231 2.37 -10.03 -18.17
C ASN A 231 2.85 -11.38 -17.62
N GLY A 232 2.44 -12.49 -18.23
CA GLY A 232 2.88 -13.83 -17.83
C GLY A 232 4.39 -14.05 -17.91
N GLU A 233 5.18 -13.11 -18.41
CA GLU A 233 6.64 -13.10 -18.51
C GLU A 233 7.30 -12.25 -17.40
N GLY A 234 6.47 -11.58 -16.56
CA GLY A 234 6.96 -10.75 -15.46
C GLY A 234 7.22 -9.29 -15.82
N ASP A 235 6.95 -8.88 -17.08
CA ASP A 235 7.06 -7.48 -17.46
C ASP A 235 5.87 -6.67 -16.95
N PHE A 236 6.12 -5.49 -16.44
CA PHE A 236 5.07 -4.58 -16.02
C PHE A 236 4.30 -4.06 -17.24
N ILE A 237 3.01 -4.43 -17.35
CA ILE A 237 2.09 -3.89 -18.31
C ILE A 237 1.02 -3.08 -17.57
N GLY A 238 0.94 -1.79 -17.85
CA GLY A 238 -0.12 -0.93 -17.31
C GLY A 238 0.28 -0.08 -16.11
N GLY A 239 1.48 0.46 -16.10
CA GLY A 239 1.83 1.58 -15.21
C GLY A 239 1.27 2.90 -15.72
N GLY A 240 1.08 3.88 -14.83
CA GLY A 240 0.83 5.27 -15.21
C GLY A 240 2.03 5.84 -15.95
N THR A 241 1.77 6.89 -16.70
CA THR A 241 2.81 7.55 -17.49
C THR A 241 3.30 8.85 -16.86
N LEU A 242 3.03 9.05 -15.54
CA LEU A 242 3.55 10.21 -14.81
C LEU A 242 5.07 10.13 -14.78
N SER A 243 5.72 10.95 -15.60
CA SER A 243 7.17 10.92 -15.79
C SER A 243 7.93 11.83 -14.82
N SER A 244 7.24 12.75 -14.16
CA SER A 244 7.79 13.67 -13.17
C SER A 244 6.75 13.91 -12.09
N LEU A 245 7.18 13.83 -10.82
CA LEU A 245 6.34 13.99 -9.65
C LEU A 245 6.92 15.10 -8.77
N ASP A 246 6.19 16.21 -8.68
CA ASP A 246 6.55 17.34 -7.80
C ASP A 246 5.36 17.68 -6.90
N PHE A 247 5.50 17.41 -5.62
CA PHE A 247 4.51 17.68 -4.59
C PHE A 247 4.99 18.75 -3.60
N SER A 248 6.06 19.46 -3.91
CA SER A 248 6.68 20.44 -3.02
C SER A 248 5.73 21.58 -2.57
N SER A 249 4.69 21.88 -3.35
CA SER A 249 3.65 22.86 -2.99
C SER A 249 2.63 22.34 -1.97
N ASN A 250 2.50 21.02 -1.83
CA ASN A 250 1.48 20.40 -0.96
C ASN A 250 2.05 20.17 0.46
N VAL A 251 2.42 21.24 1.14
CA VAL A 251 3.17 21.21 2.40
C VAL A 251 2.44 20.54 3.57
N THR A 252 1.13 20.36 3.46
CA THR A 252 0.26 19.73 4.46
C THR A 252 0.10 18.22 4.26
N LEU A 253 0.72 17.61 3.21
CA LEU A 253 0.63 16.18 2.97
C LEU A 253 1.17 15.37 4.15
N VAL A 254 0.34 14.44 4.61
CA VAL A 254 0.64 13.44 5.64
C VAL A 254 0.83 12.06 5.02
N TYR A 255 0.03 11.74 4.02
CA TYR A 255 0.08 10.49 3.25
C TYR A 255 0.26 10.78 1.77
N LEU A 256 1.24 10.15 1.15
CA LEU A 256 1.48 10.18 -0.29
C LEU A 256 1.72 8.78 -0.82
N ASN A 257 0.89 8.36 -1.78
CA ASN A 257 1.13 7.18 -2.59
C ASN A 257 1.23 7.55 -4.06
N CYS A 258 2.43 7.46 -4.61
CA CYS A 258 2.74 7.70 -6.02
C CYS A 258 3.39 6.47 -6.69
N SER A 259 3.14 5.27 -6.16
CA SER A 259 3.71 4.01 -6.67
C SER A 259 3.24 3.68 -8.08
N ASN A 260 4.04 2.90 -8.81
CA ASN A 260 3.72 2.37 -10.15
C ASN A 260 3.49 3.46 -11.22
N ASN A 261 4.36 4.48 -11.29
CA ASN A 261 4.17 5.61 -12.22
C ASN A 261 5.30 5.84 -13.23
N PHE A 262 6.35 5.02 -13.26
CA PHE A 262 7.53 5.20 -14.12
C PHE A 262 8.25 6.56 -13.97
N SER A 263 8.04 7.25 -12.85
CA SER A 263 8.71 8.53 -12.62
C SER A 263 10.20 8.34 -12.39
N SER A 264 11.02 9.12 -13.08
CA SER A 264 12.47 9.12 -12.87
C SER A 264 12.93 10.07 -11.75
N SER A 265 12.03 10.90 -11.23
CA SER A 265 12.30 11.85 -10.14
C SER A 265 11.09 12.06 -9.26
N LEU A 266 11.33 12.26 -7.97
CA LEU A 266 10.31 12.60 -6.98
C LEU A 266 10.85 13.72 -6.08
N ASN A 267 10.11 14.83 -5.98
CA ASN A 267 10.42 15.93 -5.09
C ASN A 267 9.39 16.00 -3.95
N VAL A 268 9.82 15.68 -2.74
CA VAL A 268 9.02 15.74 -1.51
C VAL A 268 9.62 16.70 -0.47
N SER A 269 10.57 17.56 -0.87
CA SER A 269 11.31 18.43 0.04
C SER A 269 10.41 19.44 0.79
N GLY A 270 9.26 19.82 0.21
CA GLY A 270 8.27 20.69 0.87
C GLY A 270 7.32 19.96 1.84
N ASN A 271 7.23 18.64 1.77
CA ASN A 271 6.22 17.85 2.47
C ASN A 271 6.68 17.48 3.90
N VAL A 272 6.96 18.47 4.72
CA VAL A 272 7.55 18.28 6.06
C VAL A 272 6.64 17.56 7.06
N ALA A 273 5.33 17.50 6.79
CA ALA A 273 4.33 16.81 7.60
C ALA A 273 4.16 15.32 7.20
N LEU A 274 4.90 14.84 6.17
CA LEU A 274 4.72 13.51 5.61
C LEU A 274 5.10 12.44 6.63
N THR A 275 4.15 11.55 6.93
CA THR A 275 4.35 10.39 7.81
C THR A 275 4.44 9.08 7.03
N SER A 276 3.81 9.01 5.85
CA SER A 276 3.78 7.80 5.03
C SER A 276 4.05 8.13 3.57
N LEU A 277 5.12 7.55 3.02
CA LEU A 277 5.51 7.69 1.62
C LEU A 277 5.59 6.33 0.95
N TYR A 278 4.77 6.14 -0.08
CA TYR A 278 4.79 5.01 -1.00
C TYR A 278 5.23 5.53 -2.38
N CYS A 279 6.43 5.17 -2.80
CA CYS A 279 6.98 5.54 -4.10
C CYS A 279 7.60 4.34 -4.84
N SER A 280 7.11 3.14 -4.52
CA SER A 280 7.59 1.90 -5.11
C SER A 280 7.28 1.79 -6.61
N SER A 281 8.01 0.92 -7.30
CA SER A 281 7.80 0.63 -8.72
C SER A 281 7.78 1.89 -9.59
N ASN A 282 8.86 2.67 -9.49
CA ASN A 282 9.15 3.83 -10.31
C ASN A 282 10.53 3.66 -10.98
N GLY A 283 11.01 4.67 -11.63
CA GLY A 283 12.36 4.70 -12.24
C GLY A 283 13.35 5.55 -11.45
N LEU A 284 13.14 5.72 -10.13
CA LEU A 284 13.94 6.62 -9.31
C LEU A 284 15.39 6.12 -9.19
N SER A 285 16.35 6.92 -9.60
CA SER A 285 17.78 6.67 -9.37
C SER A 285 18.29 7.25 -8.04
N SER A 286 17.53 8.17 -7.44
CA SER A 286 17.81 8.76 -6.13
C SER A 286 16.52 9.17 -5.45
N LEU A 287 16.55 9.25 -4.11
CA LEU A 287 15.43 9.73 -3.30
C LEU A 287 15.99 10.53 -2.12
N ASP A 288 15.55 11.80 -2.00
CA ASP A 288 15.91 12.67 -0.87
C ASP A 288 14.68 12.82 0.06
N VAL A 289 14.79 12.26 1.26
CA VAL A 289 13.78 12.34 2.33
C VAL A 289 14.30 13.12 3.55
N SER A 290 15.41 13.82 3.42
CA SER A 290 16.07 14.54 4.52
C SER A 290 15.22 15.61 5.18
N SER A 291 14.23 16.17 4.47
CA SER A 291 13.27 17.16 5.00
C SER A 291 12.04 16.53 5.67
N ASN A 292 11.79 15.24 5.48
CA ASN A 292 10.58 14.56 5.93
C ASN A 292 10.77 13.92 7.32
N LEU A 293 11.05 14.74 8.31
CA LEU A 293 11.45 14.31 9.65
C LEU A 293 10.36 13.53 10.41
N ALA A 294 9.09 13.67 10.00
CA ALA A 294 7.94 12.98 10.60
C ALA A 294 7.70 11.58 9.99
N LEU A 295 8.53 11.16 9.02
CA LEU A 295 8.30 9.92 8.28
C LEU A 295 8.43 8.70 9.20
N THR A 296 7.35 7.91 9.25
CA THR A 296 7.27 6.65 10.01
C THR A 296 7.25 5.43 9.08
N TYR A 297 6.74 5.58 7.88
CA TYR A 297 6.65 4.54 6.86
C TYR A 297 7.26 4.99 5.54
N LEU A 298 8.20 4.23 5.00
CA LEU A 298 8.80 4.47 3.67
C LEU A 298 8.82 3.17 2.86
N ASP A 299 8.13 3.16 1.72
CA ASP A 299 8.28 2.15 0.68
C ASP A 299 8.83 2.78 -0.60
N CYS A 300 10.12 2.56 -0.84
CA CYS A 300 10.82 2.95 -2.07
C CYS A 300 11.32 1.74 -2.87
N SER A 301 10.67 0.58 -2.69
CA SER A 301 11.04 -0.66 -3.36
C SER A 301 10.86 -0.60 -4.88
N TYR A 302 11.47 -1.53 -5.60
CA TYR A 302 11.37 -1.62 -7.06
C TYR A 302 11.72 -0.31 -7.77
N ASN A 303 12.90 0.25 -7.44
CA ASN A 303 13.48 1.43 -8.07
C ASN A 303 14.91 1.14 -8.55
N GLN A 304 15.67 2.19 -8.90
CA GLN A 304 17.06 2.09 -9.33
C GLN A 304 17.99 2.87 -8.38
N ILE A 305 17.60 2.98 -7.09
CA ILE A 305 18.30 3.76 -6.08
C ILE A 305 19.62 3.05 -5.73
N ASP A 306 20.74 3.73 -5.92
CA ASP A 306 22.07 3.23 -5.59
C ASP A 306 22.56 3.67 -4.19
N SER A 307 21.96 4.70 -3.64
CA SER A 307 22.28 5.30 -2.34
C SER A 307 21.01 5.86 -1.68
N LEU A 308 20.79 5.51 -0.42
CA LEU A 308 19.64 5.97 0.36
C LEU A 308 20.12 6.46 1.74
N ASP A 309 19.89 7.74 2.03
CA ASP A 309 20.17 8.34 3.34
C ASP A 309 18.83 8.57 4.08
N VAL A 310 18.63 7.83 5.16
CA VAL A 310 17.48 7.95 6.08
C VAL A 310 17.91 8.43 7.48
N SER A 311 19.13 8.93 7.63
CA SER A 311 19.68 9.35 8.92
C SER A 311 18.89 10.46 9.60
N ALA A 312 18.16 11.29 8.84
CA ALA A 312 17.28 12.33 9.39
C ALA A 312 15.90 11.78 9.83
N ASN A 313 15.51 10.59 9.36
CA ASN A 313 14.17 10.04 9.56
C ASN A 313 14.11 9.14 10.81
N ASN A 314 14.43 9.71 11.97
CA ASN A 314 14.57 8.96 13.23
C ASN A 314 13.25 8.34 13.73
N ALA A 315 12.11 8.77 13.18
CA ALA A 315 10.79 8.25 13.50
C ALA A 315 10.39 7.03 12.67
N LEU A 316 11.23 6.59 11.69
CA LEU A 316 10.92 5.43 10.86
C LEU A 316 10.72 4.17 11.71
N THR A 317 9.55 3.54 11.53
CA THR A 317 9.19 2.24 12.06
C THR A 317 9.24 1.15 11.00
N ASP A 318 8.94 1.50 9.74
CA ASP A 318 8.85 0.58 8.62
C ASP A 318 9.64 1.13 7.43
N LEU A 319 10.60 0.35 6.94
CA LEU A 319 11.39 0.66 5.76
C LEU A 319 11.38 -0.51 4.78
N ASN A 320 10.83 -0.27 3.60
CA ASN A 320 10.96 -1.16 2.45
C ASN A 320 11.79 -0.48 1.36
N CYS A 321 13.05 -0.88 1.23
CA CYS A 321 13.96 -0.45 0.16
C CYS A 321 14.39 -1.62 -0.73
N SER A 322 13.60 -2.70 -0.78
CA SER A 322 13.90 -3.90 -1.56
C SER A 322 13.90 -3.63 -3.07
N PHE A 323 14.56 -4.50 -3.84
CA PHE A 323 14.66 -4.36 -5.30
C PHE A 323 15.18 -3.01 -5.75
N ASN A 324 16.39 -2.67 -5.26
CA ASN A 324 17.16 -1.47 -5.62
C ASN A 324 18.62 -1.85 -5.94
N GLN A 325 19.51 -0.87 -5.98
CA GLN A 325 20.94 -1.04 -6.30
C GLN A 325 21.83 -0.62 -5.12
N LEU A 326 21.30 -0.65 -3.88
CA LEU A 326 22.00 -0.19 -2.69
C LEU A 326 23.24 -1.05 -2.42
N THR A 327 24.40 -0.42 -2.28
CA THR A 327 25.66 -1.06 -1.90
C THR A 327 25.97 -0.94 -0.41
N SER A 328 25.34 0.01 0.26
CA SER A 328 25.40 0.24 1.72
C SER A 328 24.07 0.81 2.23
N LEU A 329 23.81 0.61 3.51
CA LEU A 329 22.63 1.16 4.19
C LEU A 329 23.00 1.41 5.66
N ASP A 330 22.99 2.67 6.07
CA ASP A 330 23.25 3.08 7.47
C ASP A 330 21.92 3.36 8.17
N LEU A 331 21.62 2.59 9.22
CA LEU A 331 20.40 2.66 10.00
C LEU A 331 20.65 3.02 11.48
N ASN A 332 21.86 3.50 11.81
CA ASN A 332 22.24 3.79 13.20
C ASN A 332 21.34 4.82 13.89
N GLN A 333 20.71 5.73 13.12
CA GLN A 333 19.81 6.75 13.66
C GLN A 333 18.34 6.29 13.72
N ASN A 334 17.99 5.20 13.04
CA ASN A 334 16.61 4.72 12.92
C ASN A 334 16.27 3.71 14.03
N THR A 335 16.47 4.13 15.28
CA THR A 335 16.34 3.25 16.47
C THR A 335 14.90 2.80 16.76
N ALA A 336 13.90 3.46 16.14
CA ALA A 336 12.47 3.10 16.22
C ALA A 336 12.06 2.03 15.20
N LEU A 337 12.98 1.59 14.32
CA LEU A 337 12.68 0.67 13.22
C LEU A 337 12.23 -0.69 13.77
N THR A 338 11.03 -1.13 13.39
CA THR A 338 10.44 -2.43 13.74
C THR A 338 10.51 -3.41 12.59
N ASP A 339 10.38 -2.92 11.35
CA ASP A 339 10.32 -3.73 10.15
C ASP A 339 11.25 -3.19 9.07
N LEU A 340 12.18 -4.05 8.60
CA LEU A 340 13.12 -3.73 7.53
C LEU A 340 13.05 -4.76 6.42
N ASN A 341 12.76 -4.29 5.21
CA ASN A 341 12.95 -5.08 4.00
C ASN A 341 13.98 -4.38 3.09
N CYS A 342 15.19 -4.94 3.03
CA CYS A 342 16.26 -4.51 2.13
C CYS A 342 16.69 -5.62 1.16
N SER A 343 15.80 -6.59 0.87
CA SER A 343 16.07 -7.71 -0.02
C SER A 343 16.34 -7.26 -1.48
N PHE A 344 17.03 -8.09 -2.25
CA PHE A 344 17.35 -7.80 -3.65
C PHE A 344 18.06 -6.44 -3.84
N ASN A 345 19.21 -6.31 -3.17
CA ASN A 345 20.14 -5.20 -3.28
C ASN A 345 21.60 -5.72 -3.46
N GLN A 346 22.58 -4.87 -3.29
CA GLN A 346 24.02 -5.20 -3.42
C GLN A 346 24.75 -4.90 -2.11
N LEU A 347 24.06 -5.02 -0.97
CA LEU A 347 24.62 -4.72 0.35
C LEU A 347 25.71 -5.73 0.69
N THR A 348 26.90 -5.24 1.06
CA THR A 348 28.05 -6.08 1.46
C THR A 348 28.14 -6.30 2.97
N SER A 349 27.56 -5.41 3.74
CA SER A 349 27.44 -5.48 5.20
C SER A 349 26.13 -4.84 5.67
N LEU A 350 25.62 -5.29 6.82
CA LEU A 350 24.46 -4.69 7.47
C LEU A 350 24.66 -4.77 8.98
N ASP A 351 24.68 -3.62 9.63
CA ASP A 351 24.77 -3.48 11.09
C ASP A 351 23.46 -2.93 11.64
N LEU A 352 22.77 -3.74 12.44
CA LEU A 352 21.49 -3.43 13.07
C LEU A 352 21.60 -3.37 14.60
N SER A 353 22.83 -3.21 15.14
CA SER A 353 23.08 -3.19 16.57
C SER A 353 22.37 -2.04 17.32
N GLN A 354 22.03 -0.96 16.62
CA GLN A 354 21.30 0.18 17.18
C GLN A 354 19.77 0.07 17.05
N ASN A 355 19.27 -0.87 16.23
CA ASN A 355 17.84 -1.00 15.93
C ASN A 355 17.15 -1.91 16.95
N THR A 356 17.09 -1.44 18.20
CA THR A 356 16.63 -2.23 19.37
C THR A 356 15.13 -2.55 19.36
N ALA A 357 14.35 -1.92 18.50
CA ALA A 357 12.91 -2.18 18.31
C ALA A 357 12.61 -3.20 17.21
N LEU A 358 13.64 -3.69 16.49
CA LEU A 358 13.44 -4.51 15.27
C LEU A 358 12.77 -5.85 15.61
N THR A 359 11.70 -6.16 14.89
CA THR A 359 10.92 -7.40 15.01
C THR A 359 10.80 -8.15 13.67
N GLY A 360 11.08 -7.49 12.57
CA GLY A 360 11.06 -8.08 11.23
C GLY A 360 12.26 -7.66 10.38
N LEU A 361 12.99 -8.66 9.85
CA LEU A 361 14.12 -8.44 8.94
C LEU A 361 14.00 -9.32 7.71
N TRP A 362 13.96 -8.67 6.53
CA TRP A 362 14.08 -9.31 5.21
C TRP A 362 15.28 -8.71 4.49
N CYS A 363 16.38 -9.47 4.40
CA CYS A 363 17.58 -9.07 3.66
C CYS A 363 18.12 -10.16 2.70
N PRO A 364 17.28 -11.10 2.17
CA PRO A 364 17.76 -12.08 1.23
C PRO A 364 18.20 -11.44 -0.11
N PHE A 365 18.98 -12.19 -0.89
CA PHE A 365 19.47 -11.75 -2.21
C PHE A 365 20.24 -10.42 -2.14
N ASN A 366 21.31 -10.42 -1.32
CA ASN A 366 22.30 -9.37 -1.22
C ASN A 366 23.72 -9.99 -1.35
N GLU A 367 24.75 -9.17 -1.19
CA GLU A 367 26.17 -9.57 -1.18
C GLU A 367 26.76 -9.54 0.24
N LEU A 368 25.90 -9.73 1.27
CA LEU A 368 26.31 -9.62 2.66
C LEU A 368 27.36 -10.67 3.01
N THR A 369 28.54 -10.20 3.41
CA THR A 369 29.60 -11.00 4.05
C THR A 369 29.59 -10.84 5.56
N SER A 370 28.96 -9.78 6.08
CA SER A 370 28.79 -9.47 7.50
C SER A 370 27.35 -9.01 7.78
N LEU A 371 26.75 -9.65 8.80
CA LEU A 371 25.44 -9.28 9.31
C LEU A 371 25.50 -9.26 10.84
N ASN A 372 25.20 -8.10 11.40
CA ASN A 372 25.10 -7.90 12.85
C ASN A 372 23.66 -7.57 13.24
N VAL A 373 22.98 -8.50 13.93
CA VAL A 373 21.64 -8.29 14.46
C VAL A 373 21.64 -8.26 16.00
N LYS A 374 22.82 -8.17 16.63
CA LYS A 374 23.00 -8.12 18.08
C LYS A 374 22.55 -6.77 18.62
N ASN A 375 21.25 -6.61 18.82
CA ASN A 375 20.59 -5.37 19.21
C ASN A 375 19.86 -5.45 20.57
N GLY A 376 19.99 -6.58 21.28
CA GLY A 376 19.31 -6.81 22.57
C GLY A 376 17.85 -7.25 22.44
N ASN A 377 17.33 -7.48 21.22
CA ASN A 377 15.91 -7.75 20.96
C ASN A 377 15.65 -9.01 20.13
N ASN A 378 16.67 -9.85 19.89
CA ASN A 378 16.52 -11.02 19.00
C ASN A 378 15.37 -11.95 19.40
N ILE A 379 15.08 -12.06 20.71
CA ILE A 379 13.99 -12.92 21.25
C ILE A 379 12.58 -12.45 20.80
N ASN A 380 12.43 -11.22 20.35
CA ASN A 380 11.18 -10.65 19.87
C ASN A 380 11.13 -10.56 18.32
N MET A 381 12.17 -11.02 17.63
CA MET A 381 12.22 -11.01 16.18
C MET A 381 11.34 -12.13 15.62
N LEU A 382 10.18 -11.73 15.05
CA LEU A 382 9.16 -12.63 14.52
C LEU A 382 9.51 -13.15 13.14
N TYR A 383 10.22 -12.34 12.35
CA TYR A 383 10.62 -12.66 10.98
C TYR A 383 12.09 -12.35 10.78
N PHE A 384 12.86 -13.34 10.35
CA PHE A 384 14.28 -13.20 10.05
C PHE A 384 14.62 -13.98 8.78
N PHE A 385 14.95 -13.27 7.70
CA PHE A 385 15.30 -13.89 6.41
C PHE A 385 16.56 -13.23 5.85
N ALA A 386 17.64 -14.00 5.76
CA ALA A 386 18.94 -13.57 5.25
C ALA A 386 19.56 -14.54 4.21
N VAL A 387 18.74 -15.46 3.67
CA VAL A 387 19.18 -16.44 2.65
C VAL A 387 19.72 -15.77 1.39
N GLN A 388 20.42 -16.52 0.55
CA GLN A 388 21.00 -15.99 -0.70
C GLN A 388 21.93 -14.79 -0.46
N ASN A 389 22.81 -14.94 0.54
CA ASN A 389 23.90 -14.05 0.87
C ASN A 389 25.19 -14.88 1.08
N PRO A 390 26.39 -14.36 0.82
CA PRO A 390 27.65 -15.04 1.12
C PRO A 390 28.05 -14.98 2.60
N ILE A 391 27.07 -14.82 3.53
CA ILE A 391 27.32 -14.73 4.97
C ILE A 391 27.90 -16.06 5.49
N SER A 392 28.96 -16.01 6.25
CA SER A 392 29.52 -17.14 6.99
C SER A 392 29.21 -17.08 8.50
N CYS A 393 28.94 -15.87 9.02
CA CYS A 393 28.69 -15.63 10.42
C CYS A 393 27.67 -14.50 10.60
N VAL A 394 26.65 -14.73 11.44
CA VAL A 394 25.68 -13.71 11.87
C VAL A 394 25.94 -13.40 13.34
N GLU A 395 26.12 -12.10 13.67
CA GLU A 395 26.32 -11.67 15.04
C GLU A 395 24.96 -11.48 15.73
N VAL A 396 24.78 -12.16 16.88
CA VAL A 396 23.50 -12.29 17.59
C VAL A 396 23.64 -12.05 19.10
N ASP A 397 22.52 -11.82 19.80
CA ASP A 397 22.47 -11.66 21.25
C ASP A 397 22.70 -12.98 22.00
N ASP A 398 22.09 -14.07 21.53
CA ASP A 398 22.17 -15.42 22.11
C ASP A 398 22.25 -16.46 20.98
N VAL A 399 23.38 -17.16 20.94
CA VAL A 399 23.68 -18.15 19.90
C VAL A 399 22.73 -19.35 19.98
N GLN A 400 22.49 -19.87 21.21
CA GLN A 400 21.65 -21.06 21.35
C GLN A 400 20.20 -20.77 21.02
N TRP A 401 19.68 -19.63 21.51
CA TRP A 401 18.34 -19.20 21.18
C TRP A 401 18.16 -19.00 19.66
N SER A 402 19.13 -18.39 19.00
CA SER A 402 19.09 -18.17 17.53
C SER A 402 19.10 -19.48 16.74
N ILE A 403 19.88 -20.48 17.18
CA ILE A 403 19.87 -21.84 16.59
C ILE A 403 18.48 -22.47 16.75
N ASP A 404 17.91 -22.40 17.95
CA ASP A 404 16.63 -23.05 18.26
C ASP A 404 15.41 -22.40 17.57
N ASN A 405 15.50 -21.13 17.19
CA ASN A 405 14.36 -20.35 16.69
C ASN A 405 14.50 -19.90 15.22
N TRP A 406 15.72 -19.77 14.68
CA TRP A 406 15.95 -19.29 13.32
C TRP A 406 16.55 -20.36 12.40
N TYR A 407 16.87 -21.53 12.93
CA TYR A 407 17.33 -22.69 12.15
C TYR A 407 16.14 -23.63 11.96
N ASP A 408 15.41 -23.49 10.84
CA ASP A 408 14.32 -24.41 10.48
C ASP A 408 14.74 -25.22 9.25
N ASP A 409 14.66 -26.54 9.36
CA ASP A 409 14.97 -27.48 8.26
C ASP A 409 14.05 -27.31 7.04
N THR A 410 12.91 -26.62 7.20
CA THR A 410 11.89 -26.44 6.17
C THR A 410 11.99 -25.10 5.46
N TYR A 411 12.42 -24.03 6.18
CA TYR A 411 12.58 -22.66 5.66
C TYR A 411 13.82 -22.03 6.33
N SER A 412 15.02 -22.45 5.88
CA SER A 412 16.28 -21.91 6.40
C SER A 412 16.27 -20.37 6.31
N SER A 413 16.33 -19.70 7.43
CA SER A 413 16.34 -18.23 7.51
C SER A 413 17.71 -17.63 7.16
N ILE A 414 18.78 -18.43 7.19
CA ILE A 414 20.15 -18.04 6.88
C ILE A 414 20.76 -18.97 5.83
N PRO A 415 21.87 -18.59 5.17
CA PRO A 415 22.60 -19.48 4.27
C PRO A 415 23.05 -20.78 4.98
N PRO A 416 23.04 -21.93 4.29
CA PRO A 416 23.31 -23.25 4.90
C PRO A 416 24.67 -23.37 5.60
N ASN A 417 25.65 -22.53 5.20
CA ASN A 417 27.01 -22.54 5.76
C ASN A 417 27.25 -21.41 6.77
N ALA A 418 26.24 -20.62 7.09
CA ALA A 418 26.35 -19.55 8.05
C ALA A 418 26.21 -20.10 9.49
N SER A 419 26.89 -19.48 10.42
CA SER A 419 26.80 -19.77 11.85
C SER A 419 26.39 -18.51 12.63
N PHE A 420 25.81 -18.71 13.80
CA PHE A 420 25.57 -17.63 14.75
C PHE A 420 26.74 -17.47 15.72
N SER A 421 27.07 -16.23 16.08
CA SER A 421 28.14 -15.92 17.03
C SER A 421 27.81 -14.67 17.83
N LEU A 422 28.37 -14.55 19.04
CA LEU A 422 28.33 -13.30 19.81
C LEU A 422 29.29 -12.22 19.25
N ASN A 423 30.25 -12.63 18.40
CA ASN A 423 31.22 -11.76 17.76
C ASN A 423 31.77 -12.46 16.51
N CYS A 424 31.44 -11.94 15.35
CA CYS A 424 31.91 -12.45 14.06
C CYS A 424 33.25 -11.84 13.62
N SER A 425 33.76 -10.81 14.30
CA SER A 425 35.04 -10.15 13.95
C SER A 425 36.28 -10.85 14.48
N GLY A 426 36.13 -12.01 15.13
CA GLY A 426 37.21 -12.76 15.78
C GLY A 426 37.86 -13.79 14.88
N ALA A 427 39.02 -13.44 14.32
CA ALA A 427 40.03 -14.31 13.74
C ALA A 427 39.59 -15.14 12.52
N GLY A 428 39.90 -14.63 11.34
CA GLY A 428 40.00 -15.46 10.14
C GLY A 428 40.91 -16.67 10.37
N ILE A 429 40.29 -17.82 10.56
CA ILE A 429 40.71 -19.09 10.00
C ILE A 429 39.47 -19.57 9.26
N SER A 430 39.36 -19.19 8.00
CA SER A 430 38.43 -19.82 7.09
C SER A 430 38.94 -21.21 6.76
N ASP A 431 38.48 -22.19 7.52
CA ASP A 431 38.43 -23.58 7.07
C ASP A 431 37.11 -24.17 7.59
N ILE A 432 36.04 -23.75 6.97
CA ILE A 432 34.78 -24.52 7.05
C ILE A 432 34.85 -25.55 5.92
N ASN A 433 35.61 -26.60 6.13
CA ASN A 433 35.34 -27.85 5.48
C ASN A 433 34.10 -28.41 6.15
N SER A 434 33.03 -28.59 5.37
CA SER A 434 31.68 -29.03 5.75
C SER A 434 31.59 -30.42 6.41
N ASN A 435 32.71 -30.99 6.90
CA ASN A 435 32.82 -32.29 7.51
C ASN A 435 33.53 -32.31 8.86
N ALA A 436 33.73 -31.14 9.53
CA ALA A 436 34.26 -31.12 10.89
C ALA A 436 33.13 -31.26 11.92
N PRO A 437 33.25 -32.13 12.94
CA PRO A 437 32.26 -32.21 14.01
C PRO A 437 32.05 -30.87 14.69
N ILE A 438 30.80 -30.49 14.93
CA ILE A 438 30.47 -29.34 15.78
C ILE A 438 30.79 -29.71 17.23
N PHE A 439 31.35 -28.79 18.03
CA PHE A 439 31.64 -29.02 19.42
C PHE A 439 31.10 -27.89 20.30
N TYR A 440 30.68 -28.26 21.52
CA TYR A 440 30.09 -27.32 22.48
C TYR A 440 30.23 -27.87 23.94
N PRO A 441 30.14 -27.06 24.97
CA PRO A 441 30.16 -25.58 24.94
C PRO A 441 31.59 -25.06 24.71
N ASN A 442 31.67 -23.84 24.15
CA ASN A 442 32.92 -23.10 24.08
C ASN A 442 32.62 -21.60 24.24
N PRO A 443 32.95 -20.96 25.35
CA PRO A 443 33.78 -21.48 26.47
C PRO A 443 33.18 -22.66 27.24
N THR A 444 34.06 -23.41 27.93
CA THR A 444 33.67 -24.58 28.71
C THR A 444 34.29 -24.54 30.12
N THR A 445 33.55 -25.06 31.10
CA THR A 445 34.07 -25.27 32.46
C THR A 445 34.69 -26.66 32.67
N GLY A 446 34.50 -27.57 31.71
CA GLY A 446 35.02 -28.94 31.87
C GLY A 446 34.85 -29.86 30.66
N THR A 447 33.64 -30.28 30.33
CA THR A 447 33.41 -31.24 29.27
C THR A 447 32.97 -30.56 27.97
N ILE A 448 33.57 -30.95 26.85
CA ILE A 448 33.20 -30.56 25.46
C ILE A 448 32.47 -31.76 24.85
N TYR A 449 31.33 -31.52 24.18
CA TYR A 449 30.57 -32.51 23.42
C TYR A 449 30.75 -32.27 21.93
N LEU A 450 30.72 -33.33 21.15
CA LEU A 450 30.79 -33.29 19.70
C LEU A 450 29.47 -33.79 19.09
N SER A 451 29.08 -33.19 17.96
CA SER A 451 27.88 -33.61 17.19
C SER A 451 27.95 -35.05 16.70
N GLU A 452 29.17 -35.55 16.46
CA GLU A 452 29.43 -36.93 16.03
C GLU A 452 30.78 -37.43 16.59
N PRO A 453 30.97 -38.78 16.73
CA PRO A 453 32.22 -39.30 17.20
C PRO A 453 33.39 -39.00 16.27
N ALA A 454 34.49 -38.50 16.80
CA ALA A 454 35.68 -38.11 16.06
C ALA A 454 36.97 -38.53 16.78
N ASN A 455 38.09 -38.60 16.03
CA ASN A 455 39.42 -38.64 16.61
C ASN A 455 39.83 -37.17 16.90
N ILE A 456 40.18 -36.89 18.14
CA ILE A 456 40.48 -35.55 18.62
C ILE A 456 41.81 -35.45 19.32
N THR A 457 42.49 -34.35 19.12
CA THR A 457 43.68 -33.97 19.88
C THR A 457 43.50 -32.57 20.47
N LEU A 458 43.94 -32.37 21.69
CA LEU A 458 43.95 -31.06 22.37
C LEU A 458 45.42 -30.68 22.64
N THR A 459 45.78 -29.45 22.24
CA THR A 459 47.10 -28.90 22.44
C THR A 459 47.04 -27.59 23.22
N ASP A 460 48.15 -27.23 23.85
CA ASP A 460 48.36 -25.89 24.42
C ASP A 460 48.74 -24.86 23.33
N LEU A 461 48.90 -23.59 23.72
CA LEU A 461 49.29 -22.50 22.82
C LEU A 461 50.67 -22.67 22.21
N SER A 462 51.51 -23.56 22.75
CA SER A 462 52.84 -23.88 22.27
C SER A 462 52.84 -25.07 21.29
N GLY A 463 51.65 -25.71 21.09
CA GLY A 463 51.49 -26.91 20.29
C GLY A 463 51.81 -28.22 21.00
N ASN A 464 52.02 -28.20 22.34
CA ASN A 464 52.25 -29.43 23.08
C ASN A 464 50.95 -30.21 23.20
N LEU A 465 50.95 -31.50 22.87
CA LEU A 465 49.81 -32.42 23.02
C LEU A 465 49.46 -32.60 24.50
N LEU A 466 48.21 -32.29 24.84
CA LEU A 466 47.67 -32.43 26.20
C LEU A 466 46.77 -33.65 26.35
N LEU A 467 45.88 -33.90 25.37
CA LEU A 467 44.94 -34.99 25.33
C LEU A 467 44.80 -35.53 23.90
N GLU A 468 44.61 -36.82 23.76
CA GLU A 468 44.26 -37.50 22.51
C GLU A 468 43.18 -38.55 22.78
N GLU A 469 42.06 -38.47 22.08
CA GLU A 469 40.96 -39.43 22.17
C GLU A 469 40.53 -39.88 20.80
N LYS A 470 40.16 -41.16 20.67
CA LYS A 470 39.74 -41.74 19.40
C LYS A 470 38.29 -42.16 19.42
N ASN A 471 37.56 -41.82 18.32
CA ASN A 471 36.16 -42.15 18.13
C ASN A 471 35.28 -41.82 19.33
N THR A 472 35.45 -40.62 19.88
CA THR A 472 34.70 -40.10 21.03
C THR A 472 33.79 -38.96 20.61
N ASN A 473 32.65 -38.82 21.28
CA ASN A 473 31.72 -37.70 21.14
C ASN A 473 31.80 -36.73 22.35
N GLN A 474 32.77 -36.90 23.24
CA GLN A 474 33.00 -35.98 24.35
C GLN A 474 34.47 -35.96 24.75
N LEU A 475 34.93 -34.82 25.30
CA LEU A 475 36.28 -34.61 25.80
C LEU A 475 36.20 -33.93 27.17
N ASP A 476 36.71 -34.57 28.20
CA ASP A 476 36.80 -33.97 29.55
C ASP A 476 38.13 -33.24 29.72
N ILE A 477 38.06 -31.92 29.85
CA ILE A 477 39.21 -31.05 30.13
C ILE A 477 39.11 -30.37 31.51
N SER A 478 38.27 -30.91 32.39
CA SER A 478 38.04 -30.34 33.73
C SER A 478 39.33 -30.22 34.55
N ALA A 479 40.28 -31.14 34.34
CA ALA A 479 41.57 -31.13 35.03
C ALA A 479 42.60 -30.10 34.53
N LEU A 480 42.32 -29.48 33.36
CA LEU A 480 43.23 -28.47 32.81
C LEU A 480 42.98 -27.10 33.43
N PRO A 481 44.02 -26.24 33.56
CA PRO A 481 43.84 -24.85 33.99
C PRO A 481 42.88 -24.05 33.10
N ALA A 482 42.27 -23.00 33.64
CA ALA A 482 41.58 -22.01 32.84
C ALA A 482 42.55 -21.38 31.82
N GLY A 483 42.13 -21.29 30.56
CA GLY A 483 43.00 -20.81 29.48
C GLY A 483 42.50 -21.15 28.10
N MET A 484 43.33 -20.88 27.12
CA MET A 484 43.08 -21.14 25.71
C MET A 484 43.81 -22.41 25.24
N TYR A 485 43.11 -23.22 24.45
CA TYR A 485 43.60 -24.49 23.91
C TYR A 485 43.23 -24.61 22.45
N PHE A 486 43.86 -25.54 21.71
CA PHE A 486 43.52 -25.87 20.36
C PHE A 486 42.99 -27.33 20.30
N LEU A 487 41.76 -27.50 19.78
CA LEU A 487 41.11 -28.78 19.53
C LEU A 487 41.22 -29.10 18.05
N SER A 488 41.82 -30.22 17.71
CA SER A 488 42.00 -30.67 16.34
C SER A 488 41.26 -31.99 16.09
N PHE A 489 40.67 -32.10 14.89
CA PHE A 489 39.93 -33.29 14.43
C PHE A 489 40.57 -33.93 13.23
N GLY A 490 40.37 -35.25 13.12
CA GLY A 490 40.74 -36.07 11.97
C GLY A 490 42.14 -36.63 12.02
N GLU A 491 42.44 -37.58 11.11
CA GLU A 491 43.79 -38.11 10.92
C GLU A 491 44.67 -37.02 10.32
N ASN A 492 45.75 -36.65 11.01
CA ASN A 492 46.66 -35.55 10.69
C ASN A 492 46.18 -34.13 11.04
N ASN A 493 45.28 -33.97 12.04
CA ASN A 493 44.84 -32.64 12.54
C ASN A 493 44.31 -31.70 11.42
N GLN A 494 43.46 -32.23 10.56
CA GLN A 494 42.96 -31.53 9.38
C GLN A 494 42.11 -30.28 9.72
N HIS A 495 41.49 -30.29 10.91
CA HIS A 495 40.67 -29.15 11.39
C HIS A 495 41.06 -28.79 12.82
N THR A 496 41.46 -27.56 13.07
CA THR A 496 41.88 -27.09 14.38
C THR A 496 41.04 -25.89 14.82
N PHE A 497 40.48 -25.95 15.99
CA PHE A 497 39.60 -24.95 16.57
C PHE A 497 40.11 -24.46 17.92
N LYS A 498 39.83 -23.21 18.26
CA LYS A 498 40.11 -22.63 19.52
C LYS A 498 39.10 -23.06 20.58
N VAL A 499 39.57 -23.50 21.73
CA VAL A 499 38.75 -23.79 22.90
C VAL A 499 39.15 -22.88 24.05
N ILE A 500 38.17 -22.29 24.72
CA ILE A 500 38.36 -21.47 25.91
C ILE A 500 37.83 -22.27 27.11
N LYS A 501 38.71 -22.52 28.10
CA LYS A 501 38.33 -23.09 29.39
C LYS A 501 38.26 -21.99 30.44
N GLU A 502 37.13 -21.86 31.12
CA GLU A 502 36.90 -20.99 32.26
C GLU A 502 37.21 -21.63 33.57
#